data_a16778886ddeae25c2ddc3121c860475
#
_entry.id   a16778886ddeae25c2ddc3121c860475
#
_cell.length_a   1.000
_cell.length_b   1.000
_cell.length_c   1.000
_cell.angle_alpha   90.00
_cell.angle_beta   90.00
_cell.angle_gamma   90.00
#
_symmetry.space_group_name_H-M   'P 1'
#
loop_
_entity.id
_entity.type
_entity.pdbx_description
1 polymer ?
#
loop_
_entity_poly.entity_id
_entity_poly.type
_entity_poly.pdbx_seq_one_letter_code
_entity_poly.pdbx_strand_id
1 'polypeptide(L)'
;DAVQVGDGVIAIGSPLGLTGTVTSGIISAKNRPVTSGGGTRESSFINALQTDAAINPGNSGGPLVDSTGAVIGVNSAIASLGYSRGSQTGSIGLGFAIPINQARKTAQQLIKDGKATYPVIGISVDMNYSGDGAMIAKTADAIVKGGSAAKAGLAPGDIITIFDGTPISSADELIVAIRSKSVGDKVEISYKRGATTTRTTLTLSASK
;
A
#
# COMPACT_ATOMS: atom_id res chain seq x y z
N ASP A 1 15.14 6.76 -0.84
CA ASP A 1 14.70 5.50 -0.19
C ASP A 1 15.89 4.65 0.27
N ALA A 2 16.78 5.27 1.09
CA ALA A 2 17.96 4.59 1.64
C ALA A 2 17.62 3.66 2.82
N VAL A 3 16.40 3.71 3.33
CA VAL A 3 15.94 2.92 4.49
C VAL A 3 16.05 1.42 4.21
N GLN A 4 16.69 0.68 5.13
CA GLN A 4 16.89 -0.76 5.06
C GLN A 4 16.24 -1.48 6.24
N VAL A 5 15.94 -2.77 6.06
CA VAL A 5 15.50 -3.64 7.17
C VAL A 5 16.65 -3.76 8.16
N GLY A 6 16.37 -3.56 9.45
CA GLY A 6 17.35 -3.51 10.52
C GLY A 6 17.78 -2.09 10.92
N ASP A 7 17.47 -1.06 10.13
CA ASP A 7 17.78 0.32 10.51
C ASP A 7 17.04 0.72 11.78
N GLY A 8 17.76 1.34 12.72
CA GLY A 8 17.19 1.88 13.95
C GLY A 8 16.24 3.05 13.69
N VAL A 9 15.08 3.05 14.34
CA VAL A 9 14.07 4.08 14.18
C VAL A 9 13.49 4.51 15.51
N ILE A 10 12.94 5.73 15.51
CA ILE A 10 12.27 6.34 16.65
C ILE A 10 10.90 6.84 16.17
N ALA A 11 9.86 6.41 16.86
CA ALA A 11 8.50 6.90 16.63
C ALA A 11 8.13 7.93 17.72
N ILE A 12 7.56 9.04 17.30
CA ILE A 12 7.16 10.13 18.19
C ILE A 12 5.66 10.34 18.06
N GLY A 13 4.97 10.57 19.19
CA GLY A 13 3.54 10.78 19.19
C GLY A 13 2.97 11.17 20.55
N SER A 14 1.66 11.05 20.69
CA SER A 14 0.93 11.34 21.93
C SER A 14 -0.10 10.23 22.22
N PRO A 15 0.36 8.97 22.45
CA PRO A 15 -0.55 7.86 22.71
C PRO A 15 -1.31 8.12 24.01
N LEU A 16 -2.62 7.87 23.98
CA LEU A 16 -3.52 8.03 25.13
C LEU A 16 -3.47 9.42 25.78
N GLY A 17 -3.10 10.46 25.01
CA GLY A 17 -2.96 11.83 25.51
C GLY A 17 -1.63 12.11 26.22
N LEU A 18 -0.70 11.17 26.27
CA LEU A 18 0.64 11.34 26.83
C LEU A 18 1.54 12.04 25.80
N THR A 19 1.54 13.36 25.85
CA THR A 19 2.28 14.21 24.90
C THR A 19 3.77 13.95 24.98
N GLY A 20 4.44 13.89 23.81
CA GLY A 20 5.89 13.74 23.72
C GLY A 20 6.38 12.31 23.99
N THR A 21 5.52 11.31 23.85
CA THR A 21 5.95 9.91 23.97
C THR A 21 6.85 9.54 22.80
N VAL A 22 7.97 8.91 23.13
CA VAL A 22 8.98 8.42 22.20
C VAL A 22 9.13 6.91 22.39
N THR A 23 9.07 6.17 21.30
CA THR A 23 9.35 4.73 21.28
C THR A 23 10.42 4.43 20.24
N SER A 24 11.24 3.39 20.47
CA SER A 24 12.31 3.00 19.57
C SER A 24 12.14 1.55 19.11
N GLY A 25 12.70 1.26 17.95
CA GLY A 25 12.71 -0.05 17.34
C GLY A 25 13.57 -0.05 16.07
N ILE A 26 13.27 -0.97 15.16
CA ILE A 26 13.92 -1.08 13.86
C ILE A 26 12.88 -1.09 12.73
N ILE A 27 13.33 -0.92 11.50
CA ILE A 27 12.55 -1.29 10.33
C ILE A 27 12.52 -2.82 10.24
N SER A 28 11.37 -3.40 10.49
CA SER A 28 11.17 -4.86 10.46
C SER A 28 10.91 -5.38 9.05
N ALA A 29 10.25 -4.58 8.19
CA ALA A 29 10.01 -4.90 6.79
C ALA A 29 9.69 -3.63 5.98
N LYS A 30 9.79 -3.76 4.66
CA LYS A 30 9.40 -2.73 3.68
C LYS A 30 8.33 -3.29 2.76
N ASN A 31 7.63 -2.40 2.09
CA ASN A 31 6.61 -2.74 1.08
C ASN A 31 5.51 -3.66 1.64
N ARG A 32 5.09 -3.43 2.89
CA ARG A 32 3.97 -4.17 3.46
C ARG A 32 2.64 -3.62 2.96
N PRO A 33 1.82 -4.45 2.29
CA PRO A 33 0.47 -4.07 1.96
C PRO A 33 -0.36 -3.97 3.23
N VAL A 34 -0.81 -2.77 3.53
CA VAL A 34 -1.65 -2.50 4.69
C VAL A 34 -2.93 -1.85 4.23
N THR A 35 -4.06 -2.45 4.59
CA THR A 35 -5.39 -1.91 4.38
C THR A 35 -5.87 -1.24 5.66
N SER A 36 -6.31 0.01 5.55
CA SER A 36 -7.00 0.70 6.63
C SER A 36 -8.41 1.05 6.20
N GLY A 37 -9.39 0.78 7.05
CA GLY A 37 -10.81 1.03 6.79
C GLY A 37 -11.62 -0.26 6.76
N GLY A 38 -12.48 -0.44 7.74
CA GLY A 38 -13.43 -1.56 7.84
C GLY A 38 -14.82 -1.14 7.43
N GLY A 39 -15.08 -0.92 6.15
CA GLY A 39 -16.40 -0.57 5.66
C GLY A 39 -16.43 -0.42 4.14
N THR A 40 -17.61 -0.58 3.57
CA THR A 40 -17.91 -0.77 2.14
C THR A 40 -17.57 0.42 1.22
N ARG A 41 -16.85 1.44 1.65
CA ARG A 41 -16.72 2.66 0.84
C ARG A 41 -15.33 3.21 0.56
N GLU A 42 -14.29 2.93 1.27
CA GLU A 42 -12.93 3.39 0.86
C GLU A 42 -11.86 2.70 1.71
N SER A 43 -11.43 1.53 1.30
CA SER A 43 -10.21 0.94 1.86
C SER A 43 -9.01 1.76 1.39
N SER A 44 -8.27 2.32 2.32
CA SER A 44 -6.99 2.95 2.04
C SER A 44 -5.91 1.86 2.00
N PHE A 45 -5.20 1.77 0.90
CA PHE A 45 -4.10 0.82 0.74
C PHE A 45 -2.78 1.58 0.86
N ILE A 46 -1.94 1.15 1.77
CA ILE A 46 -0.66 1.77 2.08
C ILE A 46 0.45 0.77 1.77
N ASN A 47 1.47 1.21 1.04
CA ASN A 47 2.73 0.49 0.94
C ASN A 47 3.59 0.86 2.15
N ALA A 48 3.42 0.14 3.27
CA ALA A 48 3.95 0.59 4.55
C ALA A 48 5.39 0.17 4.81
N LEU A 49 6.09 0.99 5.61
CA LEU A 49 7.23 0.56 6.43
C LEU A 49 6.67 -0.13 7.66
N GLN A 50 7.18 -1.31 7.97
CA GLN A 50 6.86 -2.01 9.22
C GLN A 50 7.97 -1.78 10.24
N THR A 51 7.60 -1.54 11.49
CA THR A 51 8.53 -1.37 12.62
C THR A 51 8.02 -2.11 13.86
N ASP A 52 8.91 -2.53 14.72
CA ASP A 52 8.61 -3.06 16.04
C ASP A 52 8.58 -1.97 17.13
N ALA A 53 8.95 -0.72 16.79
CA ALA A 53 8.69 0.43 17.65
C ALA A 53 7.20 0.48 18.02
N ALA A 54 6.87 0.69 19.28
CA ALA A 54 5.50 0.65 19.76
C ALA A 54 4.67 1.80 19.15
N ILE A 55 3.79 1.46 18.18
CA ILE A 55 2.82 2.37 17.59
C ILE A 55 1.44 2.06 18.17
N ASN A 56 0.86 3.04 18.84
CA ASN A 56 -0.44 2.95 19.49
C ASN A 56 -1.36 4.08 19.00
N PRO A 57 -2.69 4.00 19.21
CA PRO A 57 -3.60 5.11 18.97
C PRO A 57 -3.13 6.39 19.67
N GLY A 58 -2.97 7.48 18.88
CA GLY A 58 -2.37 8.74 19.30
C GLY A 58 -0.98 8.97 18.71
N ASN A 59 -0.27 7.94 18.23
CA ASN A 59 0.96 8.11 17.46
C ASN A 59 0.69 8.38 15.98
N SER A 60 -0.50 8.09 15.47
CA SER A 60 -0.88 8.33 14.07
C SER A 60 -0.73 9.80 13.71
N GLY A 61 -0.08 10.06 12.57
CA GLY A 61 0.25 11.41 12.11
C GLY A 61 1.58 11.95 12.66
N GLY A 62 2.14 11.34 13.71
CA GLY A 62 3.48 11.64 14.21
C GLY A 62 4.58 11.08 13.31
N PRO A 63 5.82 11.57 13.43
CA PRO A 63 6.92 11.12 12.60
C PRO A 63 7.50 9.78 13.07
N LEU A 64 7.94 8.98 12.09
CA LEU A 64 8.96 7.95 12.25
C LEU A 64 10.27 8.53 11.75
N VAL A 65 11.29 8.58 12.60
CA VAL A 65 12.59 9.16 12.26
C VAL A 65 13.67 8.09 12.31
N ASP A 66 14.74 8.28 11.55
CA ASP A 66 15.95 7.47 11.62
C ASP A 66 16.91 7.95 12.74
N SER A 67 18.05 7.29 12.88
CA SER A 67 19.08 7.62 13.89
C SER A 67 19.70 9.02 13.70
N THR A 68 19.53 9.65 12.55
CA THR A 68 19.99 11.02 12.27
C THR A 68 18.94 12.07 12.59
N GLY A 69 17.72 11.66 12.94
CA GLY A 69 16.56 12.53 13.15
C GLY A 69 15.82 12.90 11.87
N ALA A 70 16.18 12.32 10.73
CA ALA A 70 15.45 12.54 9.49
C ALA A 70 14.12 11.79 9.49
N VAL A 71 13.04 12.45 9.06
CA VAL A 71 11.73 11.82 8.95
C VAL A 71 11.73 10.85 7.78
N ILE A 72 11.52 9.57 8.05
CA ILE A 72 11.46 8.48 7.06
C ILE A 72 10.04 8.00 6.81
N GLY A 73 9.11 8.30 7.73
CA GLY A 73 7.70 7.91 7.59
C GLY A 73 6.77 8.71 8.49
N VAL A 74 5.47 8.52 8.26
CA VAL A 74 4.39 9.04 9.08
C VAL A 74 3.69 7.86 9.75
N ASN A 75 3.71 7.80 11.08
CA ASN A 75 3.13 6.72 11.87
C ASN A 75 1.64 6.52 11.54
N SER A 76 1.20 5.27 11.44
CA SER A 76 -0.19 4.90 11.21
C SER A 76 -0.57 3.75 12.14
N ALA A 77 -1.31 4.05 13.19
CA ALA A 77 -1.80 3.05 14.16
C ALA A 77 -3.04 2.29 13.68
N ILE A 78 -3.48 2.52 12.43
CA ILE A 78 -4.75 1.99 11.91
C ILE A 78 -4.61 0.55 11.39
N ALA A 79 -3.39 0.10 11.19
CA ALA A 79 -3.11 -1.25 10.72
C ALA A 79 -3.10 -2.25 11.88
N SER A 80 -4.24 -2.57 12.41
CA SER A 80 -4.40 -3.78 13.20
C SER A 80 -4.85 -4.91 12.28
N LEU A 81 -4.06 -5.95 12.21
CA LEU A 81 -4.42 -7.21 11.54
C LEU A 81 -5.71 -7.75 12.17
N GLY A 82 -6.88 -7.35 11.64
CA GLY A 82 -8.14 -8.06 11.78
C GLY A 82 -8.58 -8.55 13.17
N TYR A 83 -7.98 -8.10 14.26
CA TYR A 83 -8.39 -8.50 15.60
C TYR A 83 -9.63 -7.74 16.05
N SER A 84 -10.63 -8.50 16.42
CA SER A 84 -11.99 -8.15 16.81
C SER A 84 -12.14 -6.79 17.50
N ARG A 85 -13.15 -6.03 17.07
CA ARG A 85 -13.73 -4.92 17.84
C ARG A 85 -13.98 -5.36 19.28
N GLY A 86 -13.12 -4.97 20.20
CA GLY A 86 -13.39 -5.23 21.63
C GLY A 86 -12.18 -5.30 22.55
N SER A 87 -10.97 -5.54 22.12
CA SER A 87 -9.80 -5.42 22.98
C SER A 87 -8.88 -4.32 22.45
N GLN A 88 -8.74 -3.25 23.20
CA GLN A 88 -7.66 -2.29 23.12
C GLN A 88 -6.38 -3.02 23.51
N THR A 89 -5.82 -3.78 22.59
CA THR A 89 -4.48 -4.34 22.78
C THR A 89 -3.49 -3.27 22.33
N GLY A 90 -2.54 -2.92 23.19
CA GLY A 90 -1.40 -2.09 22.85
C GLY A 90 -0.57 -2.71 21.72
N SER A 91 0.45 -2.00 21.27
CA SER A 91 1.36 -2.48 20.23
C SER A 91 1.90 -3.87 20.57
N ILE A 92 1.80 -4.78 19.60
CA ILE A 92 2.35 -6.15 19.69
C ILE A 92 3.66 -6.29 18.91
N GLY A 93 4.37 -5.18 18.64
CA GLY A 93 5.57 -5.16 17.80
C GLY A 93 5.28 -5.13 16.30
N LEU A 94 4.06 -4.81 15.91
CA LEU A 94 3.64 -4.64 14.51
C LEU A 94 3.13 -3.21 14.31
N GLY A 95 4.04 -2.28 14.17
CA GLY A 95 3.76 -0.89 13.83
C GLY A 95 3.93 -0.65 12.33
N PHE A 96 3.18 0.32 11.79
CA PHE A 96 3.25 0.68 10.38
C PHE A 96 3.39 2.19 10.21
N ALA A 97 4.16 2.59 9.19
CA ALA A 97 4.30 3.99 8.82
C ALA A 97 4.19 4.16 7.30
N ILE A 98 3.56 5.25 6.88
CA ILE A 98 3.51 5.66 5.48
C ILE A 98 4.90 6.20 5.11
N PRO A 99 5.58 5.66 4.06
CA PRO A 99 6.89 6.16 3.65
C PRO A 99 6.86 7.66 3.35
N ILE A 100 7.87 8.39 3.80
CA ILE A 100 7.89 9.87 3.70
C ILE A 100 7.80 10.36 2.25
N ASN A 101 8.40 9.65 1.30
CA ASN A 101 8.33 10.02 -0.11
C ASN A 101 6.90 9.93 -0.67
N GLN A 102 6.13 8.94 -0.23
CA GLN A 102 4.71 8.81 -0.58
C GLN A 102 3.90 9.95 0.07
N ALA A 103 4.10 10.19 1.36
CA ALA A 103 3.42 11.27 2.08
C ALA A 103 3.70 12.64 1.46
N ARG A 104 4.98 12.93 1.14
CA ARG A 104 5.39 14.17 0.47
C ARG A 104 4.74 14.36 -0.89
N LYS A 105 4.72 13.29 -1.72
CA LYS A 105 4.10 13.34 -3.05
C LYS A 105 2.60 13.66 -2.95
N THR A 106 1.89 13.00 -2.03
CA THR A 106 0.46 13.25 -1.79
C THR A 106 0.22 14.68 -1.29
N ALA A 107 1.02 15.13 -0.32
CA ALA A 107 0.91 16.49 0.23
C ALA A 107 1.15 17.56 -0.86
N GLN A 108 2.14 17.38 -1.71
CA GLN A 108 2.42 18.31 -2.81
C GLN A 108 1.25 18.41 -3.79
N GLN A 109 0.58 17.28 -4.12
CA GLN A 109 -0.60 17.30 -4.97
C GLN A 109 -1.77 18.04 -4.29
N LEU A 110 -2.01 17.78 -3.00
CA LEU A 110 -3.06 18.45 -2.24
C LEU A 110 -2.83 19.97 -2.15
N ILE A 111 -1.59 20.41 -1.93
CA ILE A 111 -1.24 21.83 -1.87
C ILE A 111 -1.43 22.50 -3.23
N LYS A 112 -1.01 21.82 -4.32
CA LYS A 112 -1.04 22.40 -5.65
C LYS A 112 -2.43 22.35 -6.28
N ASP A 113 -3.11 21.22 -6.19
CA ASP A 113 -4.28 20.89 -7.01
C ASP A 113 -5.57 20.74 -6.15
N GLY A 114 -5.47 20.85 -4.82
CA GLY A 114 -6.59 20.62 -3.89
C GLY A 114 -7.07 19.17 -3.81
N LYS A 115 -6.47 18.27 -4.59
CA LYS A 115 -6.80 16.85 -4.66
C LYS A 115 -5.54 16.02 -4.94
N ALA A 116 -5.53 14.78 -4.44
CA ALA A 116 -4.50 13.81 -4.75
C ALA A 116 -5.08 12.69 -5.65
N THR A 117 -4.31 12.26 -6.63
CA THR A 117 -4.61 11.11 -7.47
C THR A 117 -3.58 10.02 -7.25
N TYR A 118 -3.98 8.80 -7.45
CA TYR A 118 -3.08 7.64 -7.38
C TYR A 118 -3.08 6.88 -8.70
N PRO A 119 -1.99 6.15 -9.01
CA PRO A 119 -1.91 5.38 -10.22
C PRO A 119 -2.87 4.18 -10.19
N VAL A 120 -3.47 3.89 -11.33
CA VAL A 120 -4.35 2.75 -11.55
C VAL A 120 -4.06 2.12 -12.91
N ILE A 121 -4.44 0.84 -13.06
CA ILE A 121 -4.41 0.16 -14.36
C ILE A 121 -5.81 0.01 -14.97
N GLY A 122 -6.86 0.37 -14.21
CA GLY A 122 -8.24 0.34 -14.68
C GLY A 122 -8.84 -1.07 -14.66
N ILE A 123 -8.64 -1.80 -13.56
CA ILE A 123 -9.28 -3.10 -13.29
C ILE A 123 -9.97 -3.11 -11.93
N SER A 124 -10.94 -4.01 -11.78
CA SER A 124 -11.44 -4.46 -10.48
C SER A 124 -10.85 -5.84 -10.17
N VAL A 125 -10.26 -5.99 -9.00
CA VAL A 125 -9.69 -7.27 -8.55
C VAL A 125 -10.69 -8.03 -7.68
N ASP A 126 -10.64 -9.36 -7.74
CA ASP A 126 -11.43 -10.22 -6.86
C ASP A 126 -10.71 -10.38 -5.52
N MET A 127 -11.21 -9.69 -4.49
CA MET A 127 -10.64 -9.73 -3.14
C MET A 127 -10.84 -11.06 -2.41
N ASN A 128 -11.73 -11.94 -2.92
CA ASN A 128 -12.00 -13.25 -2.35
C ASN A 128 -11.20 -14.38 -3.03
N TYR A 129 -10.41 -14.05 -4.04
CA TYR A 129 -9.58 -15.04 -4.71
C TYR A 129 -8.47 -15.50 -3.76
N SER A 130 -8.42 -16.82 -3.50
CA SER A 130 -7.48 -17.45 -2.56
C SER A 130 -6.32 -18.20 -3.23
N GLY A 131 -6.21 -18.15 -4.57
CA GLY A 131 -5.07 -18.71 -5.29
C GLY A 131 -3.90 -17.74 -5.37
N ASP A 132 -2.77 -18.21 -5.89
CA ASP A 132 -1.58 -17.39 -6.10
C ASP A 132 -1.80 -16.33 -7.17
N GLY A 133 -1.51 -15.08 -6.83
CA GLY A 133 -1.66 -13.92 -7.71
C GLY A 133 -2.91 -13.09 -7.42
N ALA A 134 -3.12 -12.06 -8.22
CA ALA A 134 -4.29 -11.18 -8.14
C ALA A 134 -5.21 -11.42 -9.33
N MET A 135 -6.40 -11.99 -9.09
CA MET A 135 -7.37 -12.25 -10.14
C MET A 135 -8.18 -11.01 -10.49
N ILE A 136 -8.27 -10.69 -11.78
CA ILE A 136 -9.23 -9.68 -12.28
C ILE A 136 -10.64 -10.26 -12.11
N ALA A 137 -11.53 -9.50 -11.50
CA ALA A 137 -12.91 -9.94 -11.28
C ALA A 137 -13.56 -10.44 -12.59
N LYS A 138 -14.41 -11.46 -12.47
CA LYS A 138 -15.07 -12.10 -13.64
C LYS A 138 -16.35 -11.37 -14.08
N THR A 139 -16.50 -10.10 -13.67
CA THR A 139 -17.66 -9.29 -14.07
C THR A 139 -17.38 -8.56 -15.39
N ALA A 140 -18.43 -8.23 -16.14
CA ALA A 140 -18.31 -7.60 -17.45
C ALA A 140 -17.70 -6.18 -17.40
N ASP A 141 -17.79 -5.53 -16.26
CA ASP A 141 -17.26 -4.19 -15.97
C ASP A 141 -15.91 -4.19 -15.23
N ALA A 142 -15.32 -5.39 -15.05
CA ALA A 142 -14.05 -5.53 -14.31
C ALA A 142 -12.88 -4.78 -14.95
N ILE A 143 -13.00 -4.41 -16.22
CA ILE A 143 -11.96 -3.65 -16.94
C ILE A 143 -12.56 -2.37 -17.50
N VAL A 144 -11.95 -1.25 -17.18
CA VAL A 144 -12.35 0.07 -17.69
C VAL A 144 -12.14 0.11 -19.21
N LYS A 145 -13.24 0.32 -19.96
CA LYS A 145 -13.19 0.42 -21.42
C LYS A 145 -12.22 1.52 -21.87
N GLY A 146 -11.29 1.15 -22.77
CA GLY A 146 -10.25 2.08 -23.26
C GLY A 146 -9.18 2.45 -22.22
N GLY A 147 -9.24 1.87 -21.02
CA GLY A 147 -8.22 2.03 -19.98
C GLY A 147 -6.91 1.30 -20.28
N SER A 148 -5.93 1.47 -19.42
CA SER A 148 -4.58 0.91 -19.58
C SER A 148 -4.61 -0.62 -19.70
N ALA A 149 -5.34 -1.30 -18.83
CA ALA A 149 -5.50 -2.75 -18.86
C ALA A 149 -6.18 -3.25 -20.14
N ALA A 150 -7.26 -2.57 -20.58
CA ALA A 150 -7.94 -2.91 -21.83
C ALA A 150 -7.01 -2.80 -23.05
N LYS A 151 -6.24 -1.74 -23.14
CA LYS A 151 -5.24 -1.51 -24.22
C LYS A 151 -4.12 -2.54 -24.20
N ALA A 152 -3.77 -3.05 -23.01
CA ALA A 152 -2.77 -4.10 -22.83
C ALA A 152 -3.30 -5.52 -23.07
N GLY A 153 -4.59 -5.68 -23.42
CA GLY A 153 -5.20 -6.97 -23.73
C GLY A 153 -5.55 -7.84 -22.53
N LEU A 154 -5.60 -7.26 -21.32
CA LEU A 154 -6.09 -7.97 -20.13
C LEU A 154 -7.60 -8.22 -20.24
N ALA A 155 -8.05 -9.32 -19.65
CA ALA A 155 -9.44 -9.78 -19.67
C ALA A 155 -9.92 -10.17 -18.26
N PRO A 156 -11.25 -10.14 -18.00
CA PRO A 156 -11.81 -10.68 -16.78
C PRO A 156 -11.39 -12.14 -16.55
N GLY A 157 -10.98 -12.46 -15.31
CA GLY A 157 -10.48 -13.77 -14.93
C GLY A 157 -8.99 -14.01 -15.15
N ASP A 158 -8.25 -13.07 -15.76
CA ASP A 158 -6.78 -13.13 -15.77
C ASP A 158 -6.23 -13.02 -14.36
N ILE A 159 -5.15 -13.75 -14.07
CA ILE A 159 -4.49 -13.77 -12.78
C ILE A 159 -3.11 -13.12 -12.94
N ILE A 160 -2.93 -11.93 -12.38
CA ILE A 160 -1.65 -11.20 -12.41
C ILE A 160 -0.72 -11.84 -11.38
N THR A 161 0.46 -12.28 -11.82
CA THR A 161 1.45 -13.00 -11.00
C THR A 161 2.75 -12.25 -10.81
N ILE A 162 3.06 -11.28 -11.70
CA ILE A 162 4.22 -10.40 -11.59
C ILE A 162 3.80 -9.00 -12.01
N PHE A 163 4.19 -8.01 -11.24
CA PHE A 163 4.02 -6.59 -11.55
C PHE A 163 5.36 -5.88 -11.43
N ASP A 164 5.87 -5.36 -12.55
CA ASP A 164 7.15 -4.65 -12.65
C ASP A 164 8.30 -5.39 -11.96
N GLY A 165 8.46 -6.68 -12.28
CA GLY A 165 9.49 -7.57 -11.73
C GLY A 165 9.20 -8.10 -10.32
N THR A 166 8.18 -7.59 -9.63
CA THR A 166 7.80 -8.04 -8.28
C THR A 166 6.76 -9.15 -8.36
N PRO A 167 6.99 -10.33 -7.76
CA PRO A 167 5.96 -11.36 -7.62
C PRO A 167 4.74 -10.83 -6.86
N ILE A 168 3.55 -11.22 -7.31
CA ILE A 168 2.27 -10.85 -6.71
C ILE A 168 1.58 -12.13 -6.26
N SER A 169 1.23 -12.23 -4.99
CA SER A 169 0.56 -13.37 -4.39
C SER A 169 -0.89 -13.08 -3.96
N SER A 170 -1.29 -11.79 -3.93
CA SER A 170 -2.65 -11.39 -3.53
C SER A 170 -3.12 -10.11 -4.23
N ALA A 171 -4.44 -9.86 -4.16
CA ALA A 171 -5.06 -8.63 -4.65
C ALA A 171 -4.49 -7.39 -3.95
N ASP A 172 -4.31 -7.44 -2.62
CA ASP A 172 -3.76 -6.34 -1.82
C ASP A 172 -2.33 -5.98 -2.26
N GLU A 173 -1.48 -6.99 -2.49
CA GLU A 173 -0.11 -6.78 -2.98
C GLU A 173 -0.11 -6.08 -4.34
N LEU A 174 -0.97 -6.49 -5.27
CA LEU A 174 -1.07 -5.83 -6.57
C LEU A 174 -1.49 -4.36 -6.43
N ILE A 175 -2.51 -4.08 -5.61
CA ILE A 175 -3.00 -2.71 -5.42
C ILE A 175 -1.89 -1.83 -4.83
N VAL A 176 -1.17 -2.34 -3.84
CA VAL A 176 -0.05 -1.63 -3.21
C VAL A 176 1.11 -1.44 -4.18
N ALA A 177 1.45 -2.47 -4.97
CA ALA A 177 2.50 -2.37 -5.98
C ALA A 177 2.17 -1.30 -7.04
N ILE A 178 0.92 -1.24 -7.50
CA ILE A 178 0.46 -0.19 -8.42
C ILE A 178 0.59 1.19 -7.76
N ARG A 179 0.09 1.35 -6.52
CA ARG A 179 0.10 2.64 -5.80
C ARG A 179 1.48 3.14 -5.41
N SER A 180 2.49 2.27 -5.37
CA SER A 180 3.88 2.66 -5.12
C SER A 180 4.53 3.40 -6.31
N LYS A 181 3.94 3.28 -7.49
CA LYS A 181 4.41 3.90 -8.73
C LYS A 181 3.87 5.31 -8.92
N SER A 182 4.16 5.89 -10.08
CA SER A 182 3.66 7.21 -10.50
C SER A 182 2.69 7.07 -11.67
N VAL A 183 1.74 8.00 -11.76
CA VAL A 183 0.93 8.16 -12.96
C VAL A 183 1.86 8.43 -14.15
N GLY A 184 1.66 7.71 -15.25
CA GLY A 184 2.51 7.77 -16.44
C GLY A 184 3.65 6.75 -16.48
N ASP A 185 3.96 6.07 -15.38
CA ASP A 185 4.97 5.01 -15.38
C ASP A 185 4.54 3.87 -16.31
N LYS A 186 5.53 3.33 -17.02
CA LYS A 186 5.36 2.18 -17.90
C LYS A 186 5.86 0.94 -17.17
N VAL A 187 4.99 -0.04 -16.99
CA VAL A 187 5.25 -1.25 -16.19
C VAL A 187 5.01 -2.52 -16.99
N GLU A 188 5.81 -3.54 -16.74
CA GLU A 188 5.59 -4.88 -17.27
C GLU A 188 4.70 -5.69 -16.32
N ILE A 189 3.75 -6.44 -16.89
CA ILE A 189 2.87 -7.35 -16.14
C ILE A 189 2.96 -8.75 -16.73
N SER A 190 3.14 -9.77 -15.87
CA SER A 190 2.94 -11.16 -16.23
C SER A 190 1.61 -11.64 -15.64
N TYR A 191 0.81 -12.31 -16.46
CA TYR A 191 -0.47 -12.84 -16.04
C TYR A 191 -0.73 -14.23 -16.63
N LYS A 192 -1.56 -15.00 -15.95
CA LYS A 192 -2.07 -16.31 -16.40
C LYS A 192 -3.48 -16.14 -16.95
N ARG A 193 -3.71 -16.70 -18.15
CA ARG A 193 -5.04 -16.89 -18.76
C ARG A 193 -5.22 -18.37 -19.02
N GLY A 194 -6.00 -19.05 -18.19
CA GLY A 194 -6.04 -20.51 -18.18
C GLY A 194 -4.66 -21.09 -17.86
N ALA A 195 -4.15 -21.97 -18.73
CA ALA A 195 -2.83 -22.58 -18.58
C ALA A 195 -1.68 -21.75 -19.18
N THR A 196 -1.98 -20.65 -19.87
CA THR A 196 -0.98 -19.84 -20.57
C THR A 196 -0.52 -18.65 -19.72
N THR A 197 0.80 -18.48 -19.61
CA THR A 197 1.39 -17.27 -19.02
C THR A 197 1.78 -16.31 -20.14
N THR A 198 1.35 -15.06 -20.02
CA THR A 198 1.61 -14.00 -21.00
C THR A 198 2.22 -12.81 -20.30
N ARG A 199 3.06 -12.05 -21.01
CA ARG A 199 3.61 -10.76 -20.58
C ARG A 199 3.06 -9.65 -21.43
N THR A 200 2.79 -8.53 -20.82
CA THR A 200 2.37 -7.30 -21.51
C THR A 200 2.92 -6.08 -20.79
N THR A 201 2.93 -4.96 -21.48
CA THR A 201 3.35 -3.68 -20.90
C THR A 201 2.17 -2.72 -20.93
N LEU A 202 1.98 -1.95 -19.87
CA LEU A 202 0.97 -0.91 -19.82
C LEU A 202 1.50 0.37 -19.17
N THR A 203 0.81 1.48 -19.39
CA THR A 203 1.11 2.76 -18.77
C THR A 203 0.07 3.05 -17.70
N LEU A 204 0.51 3.41 -16.49
CA LEU A 204 -0.37 3.73 -15.37
C LEU A 204 -1.12 5.03 -15.63
N SER A 205 -2.43 5.03 -15.39
CA SER A 205 -3.30 6.20 -15.48
C SER A 205 -3.65 6.77 -14.10
N ALA A 206 -4.10 8.02 -14.05
CA ALA A 206 -4.59 8.60 -12.81
C ALA A 206 -5.95 8.01 -12.42
N SER A 207 -6.19 7.82 -11.11
CA SER A 207 -7.53 7.60 -10.59
C SER A 207 -8.44 8.78 -10.94
N LYS A 208 -9.72 8.49 -11.19
CA LYS A 208 -10.74 9.54 -11.41
C LYS A 208 -11.13 10.19 -10.10
#